data_81b8cf603933312191b61ab569725d2b
#
_entry.id   81b8cf603933312191b61ab569725d2b
#
_cell.length_a   1.000
_cell.length_b   1.000
_cell.length_c   1.000
_cell.angle_alpha   90.00
_cell.angle_beta   90.00
_cell.angle_gamma   90.00
#
_symmetry.space_group_name_H-M   'P 1'
#
loop_
_entity.id
_entity.type
_entity.pdbx_description
1 polymer ?
#
loop_
_entity_poly.entity_id
_entity_poly.type
_entity_poly.pdbx_seq_one_letter_code
_entity_poly.pdbx_strand_id
1 'polypeptide(L)'
;MPSDNEFTRILQWPGYRVYRHQIDEKAKTLDLWVRRKRGNRKLECSGCGRKFSDTYDCRERAVRDLPWSEFKTAVHIEVYRVKCPDCGVKVEKVPLLPSKAPFSKRFEDAVGQACESAAARQVARRFGLTETTVRAIDLRYLERWSAVRREPPLRQMGVDEIYRGKNDKFLTVVSNLETGEPLWFGKERKKETLVRIPSDGDQRSEVMAIAIPD
;
A
#
# COMPACT_ATOMS: atom_id res chain seq x y z
N MET A 1 29.34 -17.72 2.55
CA MET A 1 28.42 -16.64 2.16
C MET A 1 27.38 -17.20 1.18
N PRO A 2 26.09 -16.81 1.26
CA PRO A 2 25.08 -17.26 0.32
C PRO A 2 25.43 -16.86 -1.13
N SER A 3 25.11 -17.74 -2.07
CA SER A 3 25.27 -17.50 -3.50
C SER A 3 24.14 -16.63 -4.06
N ASP A 4 24.31 -16.03 -5.27
CA ASP A 4 23.25 -15.28 -5.96
C ASP A 4 21.98 -16.11 -6.17
N ASN A 5 22.10 -17.44 -6.33
CA ASN A 5 20.97 -18.35 -6.45
C ASN A 5 20.20 -18.48 -5.12
N GLU A 6 20.89 -18.55 -3.99
CA GLU A 6 20.27 -18.58 -2.67
C GLU A 6 19.57 -17.27 -2.36
N PHE A 7 20.20 -16.13 -2.66
CA PHE A 7 19.53 -14.83 -2.57
C PHE A 7 18.29 -14.73 -3.47
N THR A 8 18.33 -15.30 -4.67
CA THR A 8 17.16 -15.36 -5.56
C THR A 8 16.01 -16.16 -4.93
N ARG A 9 16.32 -17.28 -4.26
CA ARG A 9 15.32 -18.11 -3.58
C ARG A 9 14.74 -17.42 -2.34
N ILE A 10 15.56 -16.69 -1.59
CA ILE A 10 15.14 -15.96 -0.38
C ILE A 10 14.35 -14.71 -0.77
N LEU A 11 14.83 -13.94 -1.73
CA LEU A 11 14.19 -12.70 -2.19
C LEU A 11 12.78 -12.95 -2.73
N GLN A 12 12.56 -14.07 -3.43
CA GLN A 12 11.25 -14.50 -3.98
C GLN A 12 10.56 -13.41 -4.83
N TRP A 13 11.32 -12.62 -5.59
CA TRP A 13 10.74 -11.67 -6.52
C TRP A 13 10.32 -12.40 -7.81
N PRO A 14 8.99 -12.50 -8.11
CA PRO A 14 8.50 -13.19 -9.29
C PRO A 14 9.06 -12.59 -10.58
N GLY A 15 9.60 -13.44 -11.45
CA GLY A 15 10.15 -13.01 -12.73
C GLY A 15 11.53 -12.38 -12.68
N TYR A 16 12.15 -12.27 -11.51
CA TYR A 16 13.49 -11.71 -11.33
C TYR A 16 14.45 -12.73 -10.72
N ARG A 17 15.75 -12.50 -10.92
CA ARG A 17 16.84 -13.24 -10.27
C ARG A 17 17.91 -12.27 -9.80
N VAL A 18 18.51 -12.54 -8.66
CA VAL A 18 19.71 -11.86 -8.20
C VAL A 18 20.88 -12.29 -9.07
N TYR A 19 21.70 -11.34 -9.49
CA TYR A 19 22.91 -11.61 -10.26
C TYR A 19 24.16 -10.98 -9.64
N ARG A 20 23.97 -10.16 -8.61
CA ARG A 20 25.03 -9.57 -7.81
C ARG A 20 24.48 -9.25 -6.44
N HIS A 21 25.29 -9.41 -5.43
CA HIS A 21 24.98 -8.97 -4.06
C HIS A 21 26.20 -8.30 -3.43
N GLN A 22 25.95 -7.47 -2.42
CA GLN A 22 26.96 -6.84 -1.60
C GLN A 22 26.45 -6.76 -0.16
N ILE A 23 27.28 -7.21 0.78
CA ILE A 23 27.00 -7.16 2.21
C ILE A 23 28.00 -6.24 2.86
N ASP A 24 27.50 -5.28 3.65
CA ASP A 24 28.32 -4.48 4.56
C ASP A 24 27.94 -4.87 6.00
N GLU A 25 28.82 -5.64 6.63
CA GLU A 25 28.61 -6.13 8.00
C GLU A 25 28.68 -5.00 9.04
N LYS A 26 29.46 -3.92 8.77
CA LYS A 26 29.58 -2.79 9.67
C LYS A 26 28.35 -1.88 9.61
N ALA A 27 27.91 -1.56 8.40
CA ALA A 27 26.73 -0.74 8.17
C ALA A 27 25.42 -1.52 8.30
N LYS A 28 25.48 -2.86 8.40
CA LYS A 28 24.32 -3.76 8.41
C LYS A 28 23.41 -3.52 7.22
N THR A 29 24.00 -3.50 6.02
CA THR A 29 23.27 -3.37 4.75
C THR A 29 23.51 -4.55 3.83
N LEU A 30 22.47 -4.90 3.08
CA LEU A 30 22.49 -5.91 2.03
C LEU A 30 21.93 -5.29 0.76
N ASP A 31 22.77 -5.16 -0.26
CA ASP A 31 22.40 -4.70 -1.59
C ASP A 31 22.28 -5.87 -2.55
N LEU A 32 21.14 -5.98 -3.23
CA LEU A 32 20.82 -7.04 -4.18
C LEU A 32 20.49 -6.45 -5.54
N TRP A 33 21.29 -6.79 -6.57
CA TRP A 33 21.01 -6.40 -7.96
C TRP A 33 20.21 -7.52 -8.64
N VAL A 34 19.06 -7.16 -9.15
CA VAL A 34 18.14 -8.10 -9.81
C VAL A 34 18.00 -7.81 -11.30
N ARG A 35 17.85 -8.88 -12.06
CA ARG A 35 17.51 -8.81 -13.49
C ARG A 35 16.37 -9.74 -13.83
N ARG A 36 15.67 -9.45 -14.92
CA ARG A 36 14.56 -10.26 -15.40
C ARG A 36 15.02 -11.67 -15.78
N LYS A 37 14.21 -12.67 -15.43
CA LYS A 37 14.36 -14.02 -15.94
C LYS A 37 13.95 -14.06 -17.43
N ARG A 38 14.47 -15.03 -18.20
CA ARG A 38 14.20 -15.16 -19.66
C ARG A 38 12.72 -15.18 -20.03
N GLY A 39 11.86 -15.74 -19.18
CA GLY A 39 10.40 -15.78 -19.39
C GLY A 39 9.65 -14.48 -19.09
N ASN A 40 10.29 -13.50 -18.43
CA ASN A 40 9.67 -12.23 -18.01
C ASN A 40 10.14 -11.06 -18.87
N ARG A 41 10.00 -11.16 -20.20
CA ARG A 41 10.49 -10.13 -21.14
C ARG A 41 9.45 -9.10 -21.55
N LYS A 42 8.16 -9.40 -21.43
CA LYS A 42 7.10 -8.48 -21.83
C LYS A 42 6.94 -7.39 -20.77
N LEU A 43 6.93 -6.14 -21.24
CA LEU A 43 6.75 -4.94 -20.43
C LEU A 43 5.28 -4.54 -20.49
N GLU A 44 4.68 -4.24 -19.35
CA GLU A 44 3.28 -3.81 -19.27
C GLU A 44 3.22 -2.29 -19.06
N CYS A 45 2.47 -1.57 -19.89
CA CYS A 45 2.26 -0.14 -19.71
C CYS A 45 1.49 0.13 -18.41
N SER A 46 2.01 1.04 -17.57
CA SER A 46 1.33 1.38 -16.31
C SER A 46 0.01 2.13 -16.48
N GLY A 47 -0.26 2.67 -17.69
CA GLY A 47 -1.49 3.40 -17.96
C GLY A 47 -2.64 2.50 -18.42
N CYS A 48 -2.40 1.66 -19.43
CA CYS A 48 -3.47 0.84 -20.06
C CYS A 48 -3.26 -0.66 -19.96
N GLY A 49 -2.16 -1.13 -19.38
CA GLY A 49 -1.86 -2.57 -19.26
C GLY A 49 -1.39 -3.25 -20.55
N ARG A 50 -1.28 -2.55 -21.68
CA ARG A 50 -0.79 -3.12 -22.94
C ARG A 50 0.64 -3.62 -22.79
N LYS A 51 0.94 -4.77 -23.41
CA LYS A 51 2.25 -5.43 -23.33
C LYS A 51 3.13 -5.08 -24.53
N PHE A 52 4.39 -4.82 -24.24
CA PHE A 52 5.42 -4.44 -25.22
C PHE A 52 6.62 -5.38 -25.12
N SER A 53 7.29 -5.62 -26.26
CA SER A 53 8.59 -6.30 -26.31
C SER A 53 9.74 -5.31 -26.38
N ASP A 54 9.47 -4.12 -26.90
CA ASP A 54 10.47 -3.07 -27.10
C ASP A 54 10.48 -2.08 -25.94
N THR A 55 11.65 -1.54 -25.67
CA THR A 55 11.89 -0.55 -24.63
C THR A 55 12.14 0.81 -25.24
N TYR A 56 11.65 1.87 -24.61
CA TYR A 56 12.03 3.24 -24.95
C TYR A 56 13.38 3.59 -24.29
N ASP A 57 13.49 3.37 -23.01
CA ASP A 57 14.72 3.46 -22.22
C ASP A 57 14.57 2.71 -20.89
N CYS A 58 15.62 2.71 -20.06
CA CYS A 58 15.59 2.15 -18.72
C CYS A 58 16.32 3.05 -17.72
N ARG A 59 15.96 2.89 -16.45
CA ARG A 59 16.64 3.52 -15.32
C ARG A 59 16.79 2.51 -14.19
N GLU A 60 17.94 2.50 -13.55
CA GLU A 60 18.12 1.77 -12.31
C GLU A 60 17.39 2.48 -11.16
N ARG A 61 16.73 1.71 -10.33
CA ARG A 61 16.11 2.15 -9.08
C ARG A 61 16.59 1.28 -7.95
N ALA A 62 17.01 1.91 -6.86
CA ALA A 62 17.21 1.25 -5.58
C ALA A 62 15.92 1.38 -4.76
N VAL A 63 15.40 0.27 -4.27
CA VAL A 63 14.20 0.24 -3.43
C VAL A 63 14.49 -0.54 -2.16
N ARG A 64 14.05 -0.02 -1.03
CA ARG A 64 14.13 -0.71 0.24
C ARG A 64 13.12 -1.85 0.27
N ASP A 65 13.60 -3.02 0.70
CA ASP A 65 12.79 -4.21 0.87
C ASP A 65 12.77 -4.65 2.34
N LEU A 66 12.07 -5.72 2.65
CA LEU A 66 12.07 -6.32 3.99
C LEU A 66 13.50 -6.59 4.45
N PRO A 67 13.83 -6.31 5.72
CA PRO A 67 15.14 -6.60 6.24
C PRO A 67 15.41 -8.11 6.19
N TRP A 68 16.63 -8.48 5.91
CA TRP A 68 17.09 -9.85 6.06
C TRP A 68 17.88 -9.97 7.35
N SER A 69 17.28 -10.61 8.36
CA SER A 69 17.82 -10.60 9.73
C SER A 69 18.03 -9.14 10.20
N GLU A 70 19.23 -8.79 10.63
CA GLU A 70 19.60 -7.42 11.05
C GLU A 70 19.98 -6.48 9.91
N PHE A 71 20.08 -6.99 8.65
CA PHE A 71 20.52 -6.21 7.51
C PHE A 71 19.34 -5.45 6.87
N LYS A 72 19.52 -4.14 6.67
CA LYS A 72 18.64 -3.35 5.83
C LYS A 72 18.85 -3.75 4.38
N THR A 73 17.82 -4.26 3.72
CA THR A 73 17.94 -4.76 2.35
C THR A 73 17.52 -3.68 1.36
N ALA A 74 18.38 -3.42 0.37
CA ALA A 74 18.08 -2.63 -0.80
C ALA A 74 18.11 -3.53 -2.06
N VAL A 75 17.11 -3.38 -2.91
CA VAL A 75 17.04 -4.09 -4.19
C VAL A 75 17.21 -3.11 -5.33
N HIS A 76 18.24 -3.31 -6.13
CA HIS A 76 18.54 -2.54 -7.32
C HIS A 76 17.93 -3.24 -8.53
N ILE A 77 17.04 -2.53 -9.23
CA ILE A 77 16.25 -3.04 -10.34
C ILE A 77 16.27 -2.06 -11.52
N GLU A 78 16.45 -2.57 -12.73
CA GLU A 78 16.20 -1.81 -13.96
C GLU A 78 14.70 -1.74 -14.21
N VAL A 79 14.17 -0.52 -14.29
CA VAL A 79 12.77 -0.21 -14.63
C VAL A 79 12.74 0.45 -16.00
N TYR A 80 11.94 -0.11 -16.89
CA TYR A 80 11.87 0.30 -18.28
C TYR A 80 10.74 1.29 -18.53
N ARG A 81 10.91 2.14 -19.56
CA ARG A 81 9.80 2.90 -20.13
C ARG A 81 9.41 2.31 -21.48
N VAL A 82 8.13 2.38 -21.79
CA VAL A 82 7.56 1.94 -23.07
C VAL A 82 6.89 3.11 -23.78
N LYS A 83 6.97 3.15 -25.12
CA LYS A 83 6.25 4.12 -25.93
C LYS A 83 4.89 3.53 -26.29
N CYS A 84 3.88 3.82 -25.46
CA CYS A 84 2.52 3.36 -25.67
C CYS A 84 1.78 4.29 -26.66
N PRO A 85 1.11 3.79 -27.70
CA PRO A 85 0.39 4.64 -28.64
C PRO A 85 -0.76 5.41 -27.97
N ASP A 86 -1.42 4.82 -26.98
CA ASP A 86 -2.57 5.45 -26.29
C ASP A 86 -2.16 6.34 -25.12
N CYS A 87 -1.07 5.98 -24.42
CA CYS A 87 -0.69 6.64 -23.15
C CYS A 87 0.56 7.51 -23.28
N GLY A 88 1.25 7.51 -24.44
CA GLY A 88 2.55 8.13 -24.60
C GLY A 88 3.68 7.35 -23.92
N VAL A 89 4.78 8.00 -23.58
CA VAL A 89 5.90 7.37 -22.88
C VAL A 89 5.52 7.16 -21.41
N LYS A 90 5.42 5.90 -21.00
CA LYS A 90 5.07 5.48 -19.63
C LYS A 90 6.11 4.53 -19.06
N VAL A 91 6.27 4.60 -17.74
CA VAL A 91 7.01 3.57 -16.99
C VAL A 91 6.25 2.26 -17.06
N GLU A 92 6.93 1.15 -17.13
CA GLU A 92 6.31 -0.16 -17.03
C GLU A 92 5.66 -0.39 -15.67
N LYS A 93 4.64 -1.23 -15.65
CA LYS A 93 4.02 -1.70 -14.41
C LYS A 93 4.85 -2.86 -13.85
N VAL A 94 5.50 -2.61 -12.73
CA VAL A 94 6.20 -3.65 -11.95
C VAL A 94 5.34 -3.96 -10.72
N PRO A 95 4.76 -5.17 -10.61
CA PRO A 95 3.84 -5.50 -9.49
C PRO A 95 4.44 -5.33 -8.10
N LEU A 96 5.76 -5.46 -8.00
CA LEU A 96 6.52 -5.33 -6.76
C LEU A 96 6.82 -3.88 -6.38
N LEU A 97 6.57 -2.93 -7.29
CA LEU A 97 6.81 -1.50 -7.13
C LEU A 97 5.52 -0.73 -7.35
N PRO A 98 4.64 -0.65 -6.35
CA PRO A 98 3.30 -0.08 -6.50
C PRO A 98 3.31 1.43 -6.73
N SER A 99 4.40 2.10 -6.41
CA SER A 99 4.54 3.55 -6.50
C SER A 99 5.93 3.97 -6.96
N LYS A 100 6.13 5.28 -7.14
CA LYS A 100 7.46 5.86 -7.37
C LYS A 100 8.30 5.95 -6.07
N ALA A 101 7.73 5.66 -4.91
CA ALA A 101 8.44 5.66 -3.64
C ALA A 101 9.56 4.60 -3.63
N PRO A 102 10.66 4.82 -2.89
CA PRO A 102 11.80 3.92 -2.86
C PRO A 102 11.57 2.70 -1.96
N PHE A 103 10.37 2.08 -2.07
CA PHE A 103 9.97 0.94 -1.26
C PHE A 103 9.36 -0.15 -2.13
N SER A 104 9.62 -1.42 -1.78
CA SER A 104 8.91 -2.55 -2.37
C SER A 104 7.49 -2.65 -1.82
N LYS A 105 6.59 -3.29 -2.57
CA LYS A 105 5.20 -3.51 -2.12
C LYS A 105 5.15 -4.22 -0.76
N ARG A 106 5.92 -5.29 -0.59
CA ARG A 106 5.91 -6.07 0.66
C ARG A 106 6.50 -5.30 1.85
N PHE A 107 7.45 -4.38 1.61
CA PHE A 107 7.93 -3.48 2.65
C PHE A 107 6.83 -2.49 3.07
N GLU A 108 6.14 -1.88 2.09
CA GLU A 108 4.99 -1.01 2.38
C GLU A 108 3.88 -1.77 3.11
N ASP A 109 3.58 -3.01 2.70
CA ASP A 109 2.56 -3.84 3.35
C ASP A 109 2.95 -4.16 4.81
N ALA A 110 4.22 -4.47 5.09
CA ALA A 110 4.68 -4.72 6.46
C ALA A 110 4.63 -3.47 7.36
N VAL A 111 4.92 -2.28 6.80
CA VAL A 111 4.78 -1.01 7.51
C VAL A 111 3.31 -0.70 7.76
N GLY A 112 2.43 -0.87 6.76
CA GLY A 112 0.98 -0.65 6.89
C GLY A 112 0.36 -1.57 7.94
N GLN A 113 0.65 -2.87 7.89
CA GLN A 113 0.21 -3.84 8.92
C GLN A 113 0.67 -3.45 10.32
N ALA A 114 1.89 -2.92 10.47
CA ALA A 114 2.35 -2.44 11.78
C ALA A 114 1.56 -1.20 12.25
N CYS A 115 1.03 -0.38 11.35
CA CYS A 115 0.20 0.77 11.68
C CYS A 115 -1.19 0.38 12.17
N GLU A 116 -1.68 -0.83 11.89
CA GLU A 116 -2.96 -1.34 12.39
C GLU A 116 -2.99 -1.45 13.94
N SER A 117 -1.83 -1.67 14.55
CA SER A 117 -1.72 -1.91 16.00
C SER A 117 -0.80 -0.94 16.75
N ALA A 118 -0.11 -0.03 16.04
CA ALA A 118 0.86 0.87 16.65
C ALA A 118 0.82 2.27 16.05
N ALA A 119 1.07 3.29 16.87
CA ALA A 119 1.15 4.67 16.41
C ALA A 119 2.31 4.87 15.41
N ALA A 120 2.13 5.75 14.41
CA ALA A 120 3.10 6.03 13.35
C ALA A 120 4.52 6.31 13.88
N ARG A 121 4.64 6.98 15.02
CA ARG A 121 5.93 7.25 15.70
C ARG A 121 6.66 5.97 16.14
N GLN A 122 5.92 4.99 16.64
CA GLN A 122 6.50 3.71 17.07
C GLN A 122 6.93 2.88 15.86
N VAL A 123 6.08 2.84 14.81
CA VAL A 123 6.38 2.19 13.54
C VAL A 123 7.61 2.83 12.88
N ALA A 124 7.70 4.17 12.89
CA ALA A 124 8.85 4.91 12.38
C ALA A 124 10.16 4.48 13.03
N ARG A 125 10.19 4.36 14.35
CA ARG A 125 11.36 3.87 15.11
C ARG A 125 11.71 2.43 14.72
N ARG A 126 10.71 1.54 14.67
CA ARG A 126 10.90 0.13 14.35
C ARG A 126 11.50 -0.09 12.96
N PHE A 127 11.02 0.65 11.97
CA PHE A 127 11.46 0.50 10.58
C PHE A 127 12.61 1.47 10.21
N GLY A 128 13.04 2.37 11.11
CA GLY A 128 14.04 3.40 10.83
C GLY A 128 13.60 4.34 9.71
N LEU A 129 12.37 4.84 9.82
CA LEU A 129 11.72 5.80 8.92
C LEU A 129 11.36 7.09 9.67
N THR A 130 10.95 8.12 8.93
CA THR A 130 10.28 9.29 9.53
C THR A 130 8.79 9.03 9.69
N GLU A 131 8.13 9.69 10.63
CA GLU A 131 6.67 9.58 10.81
C GLU A 131 5.91 9.98 9.53
N THR A 132 6.38 11.01 8.83
CA THR A 132 5.78 11.44 7.56
C THR A 132 5.85 10.34 6.51
N THR A 133 6.99 9.64 6.42
CA THR A 133 7.16 8.50 5.50
C THR A 133 6.22 7.35 5.87
N VAL A 134 6.11 7.03 7.16
CA VAL A 134 5.19 5.97 7.64
C VAL A 134 3.75 6.31 7.26
N ARG A 135 3.28 7.54 7.52
CA ARG A 135 1.91 7.96 7.17
C ARG A 135 1.64 7.89 5.67
N ALA A 136 2.64 8.27 4.84
CA ALA A 136 2.51 8.16 3.39
C ALA A 136 2.46 6.70 2.90
N ILE A 137 3.17 5.78 3.55
CA ILE A 137 3.10 4.35 3.26
C ILE A 137 1.76 3.78 3.71
N ASP A 138 1.33 4.12 4.92
CA ASP A 138 0.07 3.68 5.51
C ASP A 138 -1.12 4.09 4.64
N LEU A 139 -1.16 5.34 4.19
CA LEU A 139 -2.20 5.81 3.25
C LEU A 139 -2.26 4.93 1.98
N ARG A 140 -1.11 4.66 1.34
CA ARG A 140 -1.07 3.79 0.16
C ARG A 140 -1.45 2.33 0.46
N TYR A 141 -1.12 1.84 1.65
CA TYR A 141 -1.54 0.52 2.12
C TYR A 141 -3.07 0.46 2.26
N LEU A 142 -3.67 1.44 2.93
CA LEU A 142 -5.11 1.55 3.11
C LEU A 142 -5.86 1.72 1.78
N GLU A 143 -5.33 2.51 0.84
CA GLU A 143 -5.90 2.63 -0.51
C GLU A 143 -5.93 1.27 -1.24
N ARG A 144 -4.85 0.49 -1.17
CA ARG A 144 -4.80 -0.85 -1.77
C ARG A 144 -5.74 -1.83 -1.07
N TRP A 145 -5.82 -1.77 0.24
CA TRP A 145 -6.71 -2.60 1.03
C TRP A 145 -8.18 -2.27 0.73
N SER A 146 -8.55 -1.00 0.71
CA SER A 146 -9.90 -0.53 0.40
C SER A 146 -10.36 -0.95 -1.00
N ALA A 147 -9.46 -0.91 -2.00
CA ALA A 147 -9.77 -1.29 -3.38
C ALA A 147 -10.16 -2.77 -3.55
N VAL A 148 -9.76 -3.66 -2.64
CA VAL A 148 -10.06 -5.10 -2.71
C VAL A 148 -10.99 -5.57 -1.60
N ARG A 149 -11.31 -4.68 -0.66
CA ARG A 149 -12.18 -4.99 0.46
C ARG A 149 -13.59 -5.29 -0.03
N ARG A 150 -14.19 -6.34 0.50
CA ARG A 150 -15.63 -6.58 0.41
C ARG A 150 -16.29 -6.06 1.67
N GLU A 151 -17.26 -5.17 1.53
CA GLU A 151 -18.01 -4.69 2.67
C GLU A 151 -18.86 -5.83 3.23
N PRO A 152 -18.74 -6.12 4.55
CA PRO A 152 -19.61 -7.10 5.18
C PRO A 152 -21.05 -6.55 5.21
N PRO A 153 -22.08 -7.42 5.22
CA PRO A 153 -23.46 -6.98 5.36
C PRO A 153 -23.62 -6.19 6.67
N LEU A 154 -24.20 -5.00 6.58
CA LEU A 154 -24.43 -4.13 7.72
C LEU A 154 -25.72 -4.54 8.42
N ARG A 155 -25.63 -5.13 9.60
CA ARG A 155 -26.77 -5.50 10.45
C ARG A 155 -26.97 -4.53 11.61
N GLN A 156 -25.88 -4.05 12.18
CA GLN A 156 -25.90 -3.12 13.31
C GLN A 156 -24.97 -1.96 13.02
N MET A 157 -25.52 -0.77 13.04
CA MET A 157 -24.81 0.48 12.75
C MET A 157 -24.66 1.30 14.03
N GLY A 158 -23.44 1.75 14.31
CA GLY A 158 -23.14 2.73 15.33
C GLY A 158 -22.82 4.08 14.69
N VAL A 159 -23.27 5.14 15.30
CA VAL A 159 -22.94 6.52 14.92
C VAL A 159 -22.32 7.20 16.12
N ASP A 160 -21.15 7.77 15.94
CA ASP A 160 -20.40 8.47 16.98
C ASP A 160 -19.85 9.81 16.45
N GLU A 161 -19.53 10.71 17.36
CA GLU A 161 -19.03 12.04 17.03
C GLU A 161 -17.69 12.29 17.73
N ILE A 162 -16.66 12.57 16.93
CA ILE A 162 -15.32 12.88 17.41
C ILE A 162 -15.11 14.39 17.34
N TYR A 163 -14.86 15.03 18.49
CA TYR A 163 -14.47 16.44 18.54
C TYR A 163 -13.05 16.64 18.04
N ARG A 164 -12.88 17.48 17.02
CA ARG A 164 -11.59 17.76 16.36
C ARG A 164 -10.98 19.12 16.70
N GLY A 165 -11.63 19.92 17.51
CA GLY A 165 -11.18 21.24 17.90
C GLY A 165 -12.03 22.39 17.32
N LYS A 166 -11.62 23.64 17.61
CA LYS A 166 -12.44 24.83 17.34
C LYS A 166 -12.81 25.05 15.85
N ASN A 167 -11.92 24.68 14.92
CA ASN A 167 -12.12 24.95 13.48
C ASN A 167 -12.95 23.87 12.78
N ASP A 168 -12.70 22.60 13.08
CA ASP A 168 -13.35 21.44 12.44
C ASP A 168 -14.35 20.71 13.35
N LYS A 169 -14.82 21.37 14.36
CA LYS A 169 -15.72 20.99 15.47
C LYS A 169 -15.93 19.48 15.66
N PHE A 170 -16.66 18.83 14.75
CA PHE A 170 -17.04 17.43 14.90
C PHE A 170 -16.81 16.64 13.58
N LEU A 171 -16.43 15.38 13.74
CA LEU A 171 -16.39 14.38 12.70
C LEU A 171 -17.39 13.29 13.09
N THR A 172 -18.42 13.09 12.30
CA THR A 172 -19.35 11.97 12.47
C THR A 172 -18.72 10.71 11.92
N VAL A 173 -18.72 9.64 12.69
CA VAL A 173 -18.21 8.32 12.32
C VAL A 173 -19.35 7.34 12.34
N VAL A 174 -19.53 6.62 11.23
CA VAL A 174 -20.46 5.50 11.13
C VAL A 174 -19.67 4.21 11.14
N SER A 175 -20.00 3.30 12.03
CA SER A 175 -19.29 2.05 12.23
C SER A 175 -20.21 0.84 12.16
N ASN A 176 -19.71 -0.27 11.69
CA ASN A 176 -20.36 -1.57 11.86
C ASN A 176 -20.08 -2.06 13.28
N LEU A 177 -21.13 -2.20 14.10
CA LEU A 177 -20.97 -2.62 15.50
C LEU A 177 -20.59 -4.10 15.66
N GLU A 178 -20.86 -4.94 14.66
CA GLU A 178 -20.46 -6.35 14.71
C GLU A 178 -18.96 -6.52 14.49
N THR A 179 -18.35 -5.71 13.61
CA THR A 179 -16.93 -5.81 13.26
C THR A 179 -16.06 -4.75 13.93
N GLY A 180 -16.66 -3.68 14.44
CA GLY A 180 -15.97 -2.51 14.96
C GLY A 180 -15.35 -1.62 13.87
N GLU A 181 -15.59 -1.92 12.59
CA GLU A 181 -15.00 -1.18 11.48
C GLU A 181 -15.72 0.13 11.20
N PRO A 182 -14.99 1.24 11.04
CA PRO A 182 -15.57 2.48 10.54
C PRO A 182 -15.91 2.32 9.04
N LEU A 183 -17.15 2.60 8.69
CA LEU A 183 -17.65 2.50 7.32
C LEU A 183 -17.64 3.84 6.59
N TRP A 184 -17.88 4.92 7.34
CA TRP A 184 -18.03 6.24 6.76
C TRP A 184 -17.64 7.34 7.75
N PHE A 185 -17.12 8.47 7.21
CA PHE A 185 -16.78 9.65 7.96
C PHE A 185 -17.42 10.88 7.31
N GLY A 186 -18.15 11.68 8.09
CA GLY A 186 -18.76 12.94 7.66
C GLY A 186 -18.20 14.13 8.40
N LYS A 187 -18.00 15.22 7.67
CA LYS A 187 -17.78 16.53 8.29
C LYS A 187 -19.13 17.10 8.64
N GLU A 188 -19.28 17.63 9.86
CA GLU A 188 -20.48 18.25 10.41
C GLU A 188 -21.50 17.30 11.05
N ARG A 189 -22.20 17.86 12.05
CA ARG A 189 -23.23 17.23 12.88
C ARG A 189 -24.62 17.41 12.25
N LYS A 190 -24.78 17.17 10.95
CA LYS A 190 -26.08 17.40 10.28
C LYS A 190 -26.76 16.09 9.93
N LYS A 191 -28.06 16.05 10.11
CA LYS A 191 -28.92 14.90 9.77
C LYS A 191 -28.76 14.50 8.30
N GLU A 192 -28.55 15.48 7.40
CA GLU A 192 -28.30 15.27 5.97
C GLU A 192 -26.93 14.58 5.69
N THR A 193 -26.00 14.65 6.63
CA THR A 193 -24.71 13.97 6.54
C THR A 193 -24.87 12.45 6.68
N LEU A 194 -25.82 12.00 7.49
CA LEU A 194 -26.15 10.58 7.68
C LEU A 194 -26.97 9.99 6.52
N VAL A 195 -27.79 10.80 5.85
CA VAL A 195 -28.63 10.36 4.72
C VAL A 195 -27.83 10.15 3.43
N ARG A 196 -26.56 10.61 3.37
CA ARG A 196 -25.65 10.40 2.23
C ARG A 196 -24.81 9.13 2.32
N ILE A 197 -25.12 8.21 3.23
CA ILE A 197 -24.52 6.87 3.24
C ILE A 197 -24.94 6.19 1.93
N PRO A 198 -24.02 5.71 1.08
CA PRO A 198 -24.39 5.08 -0.18
C PRO A 198 -25.36 3.93 0.06
N SER A 199 -26.53 4.00 -0.57
CA SER A 199 -27.65 3.09 -0.38
C SER A 199 -27.52 1.75 -1.11
N ASP A 200 -26.32 1.29 -1.46
CA ASP A 200 -26.12 -0.05 -2.02
C ASP A 200 -26.44 -1.20 -1.04
N GLY A 201 -26.80 -0.85 0.20
CA GLY A 201 -27.31 -1.78 1.21
C GLY A 201 -28.83 -1.88 1.30
N ASP A 202 -29.58 -1.15 0.47
CA ASP A 202 -31.03 -0.91 0.66
C ASP A 202 -31.96 -1.98 0.07
N GLN A 203 -31.48 -3.19 -0.07
CA GLN A 203 -32.37 -4.33 -0.33
C GLN A 203 -32.27 -5.36 0.79
N ARG A 204 -33.18 -5.23 1.76
CA ARG A 204 -33.50 -6.20 2.85
C ARG A 204 -32.63 -6.09 4.12
N SER A 205 -32.78 -5.01 4.87
CA SER A 205 -32.66 -5.11 6.33
C SER A 205 -33.56 -4.06 7.00
N GLU A 206 -34.41 -4.51 7.92
CA GLU A 206 -35.09 -3.64 8.86
C GLU A 206 -34.03 -2.97 9.74
N VAL A 207 -33.65 -1.76 9.37
CA VAL A 207 -32.77 -0.93 10.18
C VAL A 207 -33.61 -0.35 11.30
N MET A 208 -33.47 -0.87 12.53
CA MET A 208 -34.01 -0.18 13.70
C MET A 208 -33.24 1.14 13.87
N ALA A 209 -33.89 2.24 13.54
CA ALA A 209 -33.39 3.57 13.84
C ALA A 209 -33.32 3.74 15.36
N ILE A 210 -32.14 3.81 15.93
CA ILE A 210 -31.98 4.23 17.32
C ILE A 210 -32.26 5.74 17.36
N ALA A 211 -33.36 6.13 18.01
CA ALA A 211 -33.67 7.52 18.24
C ALA A 211 -32.59 8.18 19.08
N ILE A 212 -32.07 9.29 18.61
CA ILE A 212 -31.17 10.16 19.37
C ILE A 212 -32.06 10.99 20.29
N PRO A 213 -31.89 10.95 21.62
CA PRO A 213 -32.58 11.89 22.51
C PRO A 213 -32.14 13.33 22.22
N ASP A 214 -33.11 14.27 22.31
CA ASP A 214 -32.90 15.71 22.15
C ASP A 214 -31.89 16.31 23.15
#